data_0b0fe8007ef3d8dc008be9c83fda29ff
#
_entry.id   0b0fe8007ef3d8dc008be9c83fda29ff
#
_cell.length_a   1.000
_cell.length_b   1.000
_cell.length_c   1.000
_cell.angle_alpha   90.00
_cell.angle_beta   90.00
_cell.angle_gamma   90.00
#
_symmetry.space_group_name_H-M   'P 1'
#
loop_
_entity.id
_entity.type
_entity.pdbx_description
1 polymer ?
#
loop_
_entity_poly.entity_id
_entity_poly.type
_entity_poly.pdbx_seq_one_letter_code
_entity_poly.pdbx_strand_id
1 'polypeptide(L)'
;VYKVGDQVAEGLLQHNKGMKKAEAREKVLEMFRKLGIPDPEERIDCYPHQFSGGMKQRVVIAIAMICNPELIICDEPTTALDVTIQAQIMELLKSLQVNEGKSIILITHNMGLVAEMADEVCGMDMGRVVEFGSLEDIFDHTSHPYTKALLRSVPVLGLGDNQKLETIPGVTPNPVDLKEGCEFADRCSECMEKCRRGKIPTFEVSIGHKVRCLKYLQD
;
A
#
# COMPACT_ATOMS: atom_id res chain seq x y z
N VAL A 1 -24.20 14.11 -8.28
CA VAL A 1 -23.34 12.96 -8.67
C VAL A 1 -22.99 13.16 -10.15
N TYR A 2 -21.72 13.07 -10.52
CA TYR A 2 -21.22 13.22 -11.89
C TYR A 2 -21.11 11.84 -12.58
N LYS A 3 -21.20 11.83 -13.92
CA LYS A 3 -20.90 10.64 -14.72
C LYS A 3 -19.45 10.22 -14.53
N VAL A 4 -19.18 8.93 -14.63
CA VAL A 4 -17.83 8.38 -14.41
C VAL A 4 -16.84 8.94 -15.43
N GLY A 5 -17.23 9.06 -16.70
CA GLY A 5 -16.37 9.67 -17.72
C GLY A 5 -15.98 11.11 -17.44
N ASP A 6 -16.91 11.92 -16.91
CA ASP A 6 -16.63 13.31 -16.55
C ASP A 6 -15.62 13.38 -15.39
N GLN A 7 -15.73 12.49 -14.39
CA GLN A 7 -14.81 12.43 -13.26
C GLN A 7 -13.39 12.07 -13.71
N VAL A 8 -13.24 11.11 -14.62
CA VAL A 8 -11.93 10.72 -15.16
C VAL A 8 -11.35 11.82 -16.04
N ALA A 9 -12.18 12.49 -16.86
CA ALA A 9 -11.74 13.57 -17.75
C ALA A 9 -11.34 14.85 -17.02
N GLU A 10 -11.77 15.05 -15.78
CA GLU A 10 -11.58 16.29 -15.03
C GLU A 10 -10.10 16.66 -14.94
N GLY A 11 -9.23 15.73 -14.57
CA GLY A 11 -7.78 15.94 -14.50
C GLY A 11 -7.18 16.43 -15.84
N LEU A 12 -7.55 15.80 -16.95
CA LEU A 12 -7.09 16.21 -18.28
C LEU A 12 -7.51 17.63 -18.62
N LEU A 13 -8.79 17.95 -18.39
CA LEU A 13 -9.35 19.27 -18.73
C LEU A 13 -8.77 20.36 -17.85
N GLN A 14 -8.44 20.06 -16.58
CA GLN A 14 -7.86 21.02 -15.64
C GLN A 14 -6.39 21.32 -16.00
N HIS A 15 -5.62 20.31 -16.34
CA HIS A 15 -4.19 20.46 -16.62
C HIS A 15 -3.90 20.87 -18.06
N ASN A 16 -4.80 20.63 -19.01
CA ASN A 16 -4.63 20.96 -20.42
C ASN A 16 -5.61 22.06 -20.86
N LYS A 17 -5.30 23.33 -20.52
CA LYS A 17 -6.09 24.49 -20.93
C LYS A 17 -6.18 24.57 -22.46
N GLY A 18 -7.28 24.18 -23.04
CA GLY A 18 -7.51 24.16 -24.50
C GLY A 18 -7.89 22.80 -25.04
N MET A 19 -7.78 21.75 -24.25
CA MET A 19 -8.29 20.43 -24.63
C MET A 19 -9.82 20.47 -24.75
N LYS A 20 -10.35 19.97 -25.88
CA LYS A 20 -11.79 19.88 -26.08
C LYS A 20 -12.38 18.69 -25.32
N LYS A 21 -13.63 18.82 -24.84
CA LYS A 21 -14.32 17.70 -24.16
C LYS A 21 -14.39 16.41 -24.98
N ALA A 22 -14.52 16.53 -26.29
CA ALA A 22 -14.54 15.37 -27.18
C ALA A 22 -13.18 14.64 -27.18
N GLU A 23 -12.07 15.36 -27.18
CA GLU A 23 -10.72 14.79 -27.11
C GLU A 23 -10.47 14.13 -25.75
N ALA A 24 -10.87 14.79 -24.65
CA ALA A 24 -10.79 14.19 -23.32
C ALA A 24 -11.60 12.90 -23.22
N ARG A 25 -12.81 12.88 -23.84
CA ARG A 25 -13.67 11.68 -23.86
C ARG A 25 -12.97 10.50 -24.57
N GLU A 26 -12.33 10.73 -25.71
CA GLU A 26 -11.58 9.67 -26.42
C GLU A 26 -10.45 9.10 -25.54
N LYS A 27 -9.68 9.97 -24.87
CA LYS A 27 -8.63 9.53 -23.96
C LYS A 27 -9.19 8.71 -22.77
N VAL A 28 -10.37 9.06 -22.26
CA VAL A 28 -11.05 8.27 -21.23
C VAL A 28 -11.48 6.90 -21.77
N LEU A 29 -12.00 6.82 -22.97
CA LEU A 29 -12.37 5.55 -23.60
C LEU A 29 -11.15 4.65 -23.80
N GLU A 30 -10.04 5.21 -24.29
CA GLU A 30 -8.76 4.48 -24.39
C GLU A 30 -8.28 3.95 -23.04
N MET A 31 -8.37 4.77 -22.00
CA MET A 31 -8.01 4.38 -20.64
C MET A 31 -8.92 3.27 -20.11
N PHE A 32 -10.23 3.33 -20.35
CA PHE A 32 -11.18 2.29 -19.94
C PHE A 32 -10.88 0.95 -20.62
N ARG A 33 -10.58 0.96 -21.93
CA ARG A 33 -10.18 -0.25 -22.66
C ARG A 33 -8.88 -0.84 -22.10
N LYS A 34 -7.88 0.02 -21.84
CA LYS A 34 -6.59 -0.36 -21.27
C LYS A 34 -6.73 -1.00 -19.90
N LEU A 35 -7.60 -0.47 -19.05
CA LEU A 35 -7.85 -0.99 -17.70
C LEU A 35 -8.88 -2.12 -17.66
N GLY A 36 -9.37 -2.60 -18.83
CA GLY A 36 -10.31 -3.71 -18.93
C GLY A 36 -11.70 -3.40 -18.34
N ILE A 37 -12.17 -2.16 -18.45
CA ILE A 37 -13.57 -1.82 -18.15
C ILE A 37 -14.42 -2.29 -19.32
N PRO A 38 -15.41 -3.19 -19.12
CA PRO A 38 -16.24 -3.70 -20.19
C PRO A 38 -17.17 -2.60 -20.72
N ASP A 39 -17.54 -2.68 -22.00
CA ASP A 39 -18.48 -1.78 -22.68
C ASP A 39 -18.17 -0.29 -22.43
N PRO A 40 -16.94 0.17 -22.69
CA PRO A 40 -16.47 1.50 -22.29
C PRO A 40 -17.31 2.63 -22.86
N GLU A 41 -17.86 2.49 -24.07
CA GLU A 41 -18.72 3.44 -24.76
C GLU A 41 -20.05 3.70 -24.03
N GLU A 42 -20.59 2.70 -23.35
CA GLU A 42 -21.79 2.81 -22.51
C GLU A 42 -21.42 3.25 -21.10
N ARG A 43 -20.37 2.65 -20.53
CA ARG A 43 -19.93 2.88 -19.15
C ARG A 43 -19.45 4.30 -18.89
N ILE A 44 -18.88 4.96 -19.88
CA ILE A 44 -18.42 6.35 -19.73
C ILE A 44 -19.55 7.31 -19.32
N ASP A 45 -20.78 7.01 -19.73
CA ASP A 45 -21.97 7.81 -19.42
C ASP A 45 -22.74 7.34 -18.18
N CYS A 46 -22.28 6.25 -17.53
CA CYS A 46 -22.88 5.71 -16.30
C CYS A 46 -22.41 6.47 -15.05
N TYR A 47 -23.13 6.24 -13.94
CA TYR A 47 -22.81 6.78 -12.61
C TYR A 47 -22.12 5.74 -11.74
N PRO A 48 -21.33 6.16 -10.72
CA PRO A 48 -20.55 5.24 -9.86
C PRO A 48 -21.38 4.12 -9.21
N HIS A 49 -22.64 4.37 -8.85
CA HIS A 49 -23.51 3.37 -8.22
C HIS A 49 -23.92 2.23 -9.17
N GLN A 50 -23.71 2.39 -10.49
CA GLN A 50 -23.99 1.39 -11.51
C GLN A 50 -22.80 0.45 -11.77
N PHE A 51 -21.69 0.63 -11.03
CA PHE A 51 -20.46 -0.15 -11.16
C PHE A 51 -20.31 -1.13 -10.01
N SER A 52 -19.78 -2.33 -10.29
CA SER A 52 -19.32 -3.28 -9.28
C SER A 52 -18.12 -2.71 -8.52
N GLY A 53 -17.74 -3.33 -7.38
CA GLY A 53 -16.59 -2.93 -6.59
C GLY A 53 -15.29 -2.89 -7.41
N GLY A 54 -15.00 -3.96 -8.15
CA GLY A 54 -13.81 -4.03 -9.00
C GLY A 54 -13.83 -3.03 -10.17
N MET A 55 -15.00 -2.76 -10.75
CA MET A 55 -15.13 -1.71 -11.77
C MET A 55 -14.88 -0.31 -11.19
N LYS A 56 -15.41 -0.02 -9.99
CA LYS A 56 -15.13 1.25 -9.30
C LYS A 56 -13.63 1.43 -9.06
N GLN A 57 -12.95 0.36 -8.63
CA GLN A 57 -11.51 0.41 -8.40
C GLN A 57 -10.73 0.68 -9.70
N ARG A 58 -11.11 0.05 -10.82
CA ARG A 58 -10.52 0.34 -12.14
C ARG A 58 -10.76 1.80 -12.57
N VAL A 59 -11.92 2.39 -12.23
CA VAL A 59 -12.20 3.80 -12.48
C VAL A 59 -11.32 4.70 -11.62
N VAL A 60 -11.10 4.37 -10.34
CA VAL A 60 -10.17 5.12 -9.47
C VAL A 60 -8.75 5.08 -10.04
N ILE A 61 -8.31 3.92 -10.53
CA ILE A 61 -7.02 3.78 -11.23
C ILE A 61 -7.02 4.62 -12.51
N ALA A 62 -8.13 4.64 -13.28
CA ALA A 62 -8.25 5.50 -14.46
C ALA A 62 -8.07 6.99 -14.14
N ILE A 63 -8.70 7.47 -13.06
CA ILE A 63 -8.54 8.86 -12.58
C ILE A 63 -7.09 9.16 -12.25
N ALA A 64 -6.41 8.26 -11.55
CA ALA A 64 -5.01 8.43 -11.19
C ALA A 64 -4.09 8.43 -12.43
N MET A 65 -4.39 7.57 -13.41
CA MET A 65 -3.53 7.30 -14.57
C MET A 65 -3.77 8.22 -15.76
N ILE A 66 -4.92 8.90 -15.83
CA ILE A 66 -5.33 9.63 -17.05
C ILE A 66 -4.35 10.75 -17.46
N CYS A 67 -3.65 11.34 -16.47
CA CYS A 67 -2.62 12.34 -16.68
C CYS A 67 -1.20 11.75 -16.85
N ASN A 68 -1.10 10.43 -17.01
CA ASN A 68 0.16 9.71 -17.21
C ASN A 68 1.25 10.00 -16.16
N PRO A 69 0.99 9.83 -14.85
CA PRO A 69 1.96 10.10 -13.79
C PRO A 69 3.15 9.14 -13.87
N GLU A 70 4.29 9.54 -13.31
CA GLU A 70 5.46 8.68 -13.10
C GLU A 70 5.34 7.85 -11.82
N LEU A 71 4.65 8.39 -10.79
CA LEU A 71 4.43 7.78 -9.48
C LEU A 71 2.94 7.63 -9.19
N ILE A 72 2.55 6.44 -8.74
CA ILE A 72 1.19 6.12 -8.30
C ILE A 72 1.23 5.78 -6.81
N ILE A 73 0.37 6.40 -6.01
CA ILE A 73 0.20 6.08 -4.59
C ILE A 73 -1.11 5.29 -4.45
N CYS A 74 -1.00 4.05 -4.00
CA CYS A 74 -2.10 3.12 -3.79
C CYS A 74 -2.31 2.93 -2.28
N ASP A 75 -3.30 3.61 -1.72
CA ASP A 75 -3.67 3.50 -0.31
C ASP A 75 -4.81 2.48 -0.16
N GLU A 76 -4.49 1.31 0.41
CA GLU A 76 -5.41 0.18 0.59
C GLU A 76 -6.21 -0.18 -0.68
N PRO A 77 -5.55 -0.41 -1.83
CA PRO A 77 -6.23 -0.47 -3.14
C PRO A 77 -7.17 -1.67 -3.30
N THR A 78 -7.13 -2.64 -2.40
CA THR A 78 -7.91 -3.86 -2.47
C THR A 78 -8.88 -4.04 -1.30
N THR A 79 -9.01 -3.02 -0.44
CA THR A 79 -9.93 -3.06 0.71
C THR A 79 -11.38 -3.24 0.24
N ALA A 80 -12.11 -4.14 0.89
CA ALA A 80 -13.51 -4.50 0.59
C ALA A 80 -13.74 -5.14 -0.80
N LEU A 81 -12.69 -5.67 -1.44
CA LEU A 81 -12.81 -6.49 -2.65
C LEU A 81 -12.70 -7.98 -2.29
N ASP A 82 -13.39 -8.83 -3.06
CA ASP A 82 -13.17 -10.27 -2.97
C ASP A 82 -11.80 -10.68 -3.50
N VAL A 83 -11.32 -11.84 -3.10
CA VAL A 83 -9.95 -12.32 -3.39
C VAL A 83 -9.64 -12.35 -4.88
N THR A 84 -10.62 -12.72 -5.70
CA THR A 84 -10.45 -12.81 -7.17
C THR A 84 -10.26 -11.42 -7.77
N ILE A 85 -11.08 -10.46 -7.38
CA ILE A 85 -10.97 -9.07 -7.85
C ILE A 85 -9.70 -8.43 -7.31
N GLN A 86 -9.34 -8.71 -6.04
CA GLN A 86 -8.06 -8.25 -5.47
C GLN A 86 -6.88 -8.68 -6.35
N ALA A 87 -6.79 -9.97 -6.70
CA ALA A 87 -5.73 -10.49 -7.57
C ALA A 87 -5.69 -9.76 -8.92
N GLN A 88 -6.84 -9.53 -9.55
CA GLN A 88 -6.92 -8.81 -10.82
C GLN A 88 -6.43 -7.35 -10.72
N ILE A 89 -6.74 -6.65 -9.61
CA ILE A 89 -6.26 -5.28 -9.39
C ILE A 89 -4.75 -5.26 -9.16
N MET A 90 -4.21 -6.23 -8.41
CA MET A 90 -2.77 -6.33 -8.18
C MET A 90 -2.01 -6.66 -9.48
N GLU A 91 -2.52 -7.58 -10.30
CA GLU A 91 -1.96 -7.88 -11.62
C GLU A 91 -1.97 -6.63 -12.54
N LEU A 92 -3.07 -5.86 -12.51
CA LEU A 92 -3.16 -4.59 -13.24
C LEU A 92 -2.07 -3.60 -12.78
N LEU A 93 -1.92 -3.38 -11.47
CA LEU A 93 -0.89 -2.49 -10.93
C LEU A 93 0.52 -2.96 -11.31
N LYS A 94 0.80 -4.27 -11.22
CA LYS A 94 2.07 -4.85 -11.64
C LYS A 94 2.32 -4.63 -13.14
N SER A 95 1.30 -4.73 -13.96
CA SER A 95 1.43 -4.44 -15.41
C SER A 95 1.78 -2.98 -15.67
N LEU A 96 1.27 -2.04 -14.89
CA LEU A 96 1.64 -0.61 -14.99
C LEU A 96 3.10 -0.38 -14.58
N GLN A 97 3.58 -1.07 -13.55
CA GLN A 97 4.97 -1.01 -13.13
C GLN A 97 5.91 -1.58 -14.21
N VAL A 98 5.67 -2.80 -14.66
CA VAL A 98 6.58 -3.53 -15.56
C VAL A 98 6.51 -3.02 -17.00
N ASN A 99 5.30 -2.84 -17.55
CA ASN A 99 5.11 -2.52 -18.96
C ASN A 99 5.18 -1.02 -19.26
N GLU A 100 4.91 -0.16 -18.27
CA GLU A 100 4.86 1.28 -18.45
C GLU A 100 5.91 2.03 -17.63
N GLY A 101 6.74 1.32 -16.87
CA GLY A 101 7.82 1.89 -16.07
C GLY A 101 7.32 2.81 -14.95
N LYS A 102 6.10 2.59 -14.42
CA LYS A 102 5.56 3.40 -13.33
C LYS A 102 6.15 3.00 -12.00
N SER A 103 6.45 3.99 -11.16
CA SER A 103 6.76 3.75 -9.75
C SER A 103 5.46 3.65 -8.95
N ILE A 104 5.40 2.70 -7.99
CA ILE A 104 4.22 2.48 -7.16
C ILE A 104 4.61 2.55 -5.68
N ILE A 105 3.89 3.36 -4.90
CA ILE A 105 3.90 3.28 -3.44
C ILE A 105 2.63 2.55 -3.04
N LEU A 106 2.79 1.33 -2.51
CA LEU A 106 1.68 0.53 -2.00
C LEU A 106 1.60 0.67 -0.49
N ILE A 107 0.50 1.22 0.01
CA ILE A 107 0.19 1.30 1.44
C ILE A 107 -0.83 0.20 1.74
N THR A 108 -0.45 -0.75 2.57
CA THR A 108 -1.31 -1.88 2.93
C THR A 108 -0.89 -2.54 4.24
N HIS A 109 -1.83 -3.21 4.90
CA HIS A 109 -1.57 -4.10 6.02
C HIS A 109 -1.46 -5.58 5.60
N ASN A 110 -1.63 -5.88 4.32
CA ASN A 110 -1.56 -7.26 3.81
C ASN A 110 -0.14 -7.61 3.38
N MET A 111 0.58 -8.32 4.25
CA MET A 111 1.98 -8.73 3.99
C MET A 111 2.13 -9.65 2.79
N GLY A 112 1.07 -10.40 2.42
CA GLY A 112 1.08 -11.22 1.20
C GLY A 112 1.19 -10.36 -0.06
N LEU A 113 0.47 -9.24 -0.13
CA LEU A 113 0.58 -8.29 -1.25
C LEU A 113 1.93 -7.59 -1.27
N VAL A 114 2.50 -7.28 -0.10
CA VAL A 114 3.85 -6.73 0.01
C VAL A 114 4.87 -7.70 -0.58
N ALA A 115 4.80 -8.99 -0.18
CA ALA A 115 5.70 -10.03 -0.68
C ALA A 115 5.62 -10.23 -2.19
N GLU A 116 4.46 -10.00 -2.80
CA GLU A 116 4.24 -10.19 -4.24
C GLU A 116 4.74 -9.01 -5.09
N MET A 117 4.70 -7.77 -4.56
CA MET A 117 4.89 -6.58 -5.38
C MET A 117 6.06 -5.68 -4.99
N ALA A 118 6.50 -5.69 -3.74
CA ALA A 118 7.45 -4.71 -3.26
C ALA A 118 8.90 -5.06 -3.61
N ASP A 119 9.68 -4.07 -4.01
CA ASP A 119 11.14 -4.14 -4.11
C ASP A 119 11.77 -3.70 -2.78
N GLU A 120 11.23 -2.63 -2.17
CA GLU A 120 11.63 -2.09 -0.87
C GLU A 120 10.41 -1.97 0.05
N VAL A 121 10.61 -2.17 1.34
CA VAL A 121 9.54 -2.17 2.34
C VAL A 121 9.85 -1.18 3.45
N CYS A 122 8.85 -0.38 3.80
CA CYS A 122 8.89 0.57 4.91
C CYS A 122 7.85 0.16 5.97
N GLY A 123 8.30 -0.50 7.03
CA GLY A 123 7.45 -0.84 8.18
C GLY A 123 7.18 0.41 9.03
N MET A 124 5.91 0.68 9.30
CA MET A 124 5.48 1.83 10.09
C MET A 124 4.63 1.41 11.28
N ASP A 125 4.89 1.97 12.45
CA ASP A 125 4.03 1.87 13.64
C ASP A 125 3.80 3.27 14.21
N MET A 126 2.56 3.60 14.51
CA MET A 126 2.15 4.87 15.10
C MET A 126 2.73 6.11 14.36
N GLY A 127 2.71 6.09 13.03
CA GLY A 127 3.19 7.19 12.19
C GLY A 127 4.72 7.31 12.12
N ARG A 128 5.48 6.35 12.64
CA ARG A 128 6.94 6.34 12.59
C ARG A 128 7.47 5.15 11.82
N VAL A 129 8.50 5.39 11.02
CA VAL A 129 9.24 4.30 10.37
C VAL A 129 10.03 3.54 11.43
N VAL A 130 9.74 2.25 11.57
CA VAL A 130 10.39 1.36 12.53
C VAL A 130 11.47 0.50 11.87
N GLU A 131 11.27 0.14 10.60
CA GLU A 131 12.20 -0.64 9.81
C GLU A 131 12.06 -0.30 8.33
N PHE A 132 13.16 -0.28 7.60
CA PHE A 132 13.21 -0.04 6.16
C PHE A 132 14.32 -0.89 5.54
N GLY A 133 14.04 -1.53 4.43
CA GLY A 133 15.03 -2.33 3.70
C GLY A 133 14.44 -2.94 2.43
N SER A 134 15.24 -3.77 1.75
CA SER A 134 14.77 -4.58 0.66
C SER A 134 13.69 -5.57 1.11
N LEU A 135 12.95 -6.15 0.18
CA LEU A 135 11.98 -7.20 0.48
C LEU A 135 12.65 -8.36 1.26
N GLU A 136 13.84 -8.79 0.85
CA GLU A 136 14.64 -9.83 1.50
C GLU A 136 15.04 -9.44 2.95
N ASP A 137 15.50 -8.20 3.16
CA ASP A 137 15.84 -7.71 4.50
C ASP A 137 14.66 -7.79 5.47
N ILE A 138 13.47 -7.42 4.99
CA ILE A 138 12.27 -7.37 5.83
C ILE A 138 11.68 -8.75 6.08
N PHE A 139 11.68 -9.66 5.12
CA PHE A 139 11.06 -10.97 5.25
C PHE A 139 12.00 -12.02 5.84
N ASP A 140 13.27 -12.04 5.42
CA ASP A 140 14.22 -13.07 5.82
C ASP A 140 15.17 -12.62 6.94
N HIS A 141 15.48 -11.31 7.01
CA HIS A 141 16.44 -10.73 7.97
C HIS A 141 15.82 -9.69 8.90
N THR A 142 14.52 -9.83 9.15
CA THR A 142 13.74 -8.89 9.97
C THR A 142 14.46 -8.53 11.28
N SER A 143 14.57 -7.25 11.55
CA SER A 143 15.31 -6.74 12.69
C SER A 143 14.42 -6.15 13.79
N HIS A 144 13.36 -5.41 13.43
CA HIS A 144 12.49 -4.77 14.42
C HIS A 144 11.47 -5.77 15.03
N PRO A 145 11.27 -5.80 16.36
CA PRO A 145 10.31 -6.71 16.99
C PRO A 145 8.87 -6.56 16.50
N TYR A 146 8.43 -5.36 16.13
CA TYR A 146 7.12 -5.12 15.53
C TYR A 146 6.97 -5.80 14.17
N THR A 147 7.94 -5.63 13.27
CA THR A 147 7.93 -6.25 11.94
C THR A 147 7.95 -7.77 12.05
N LYS A 148 8.75 -8.32 12.97
CA LYS A 148 8.75 -9.76 13.30
C LYS A 148 7.37 -10.26 13.73
N ALA A 149 6.71 -9.51 14.61
CA ALA A 149 5.38 -9.87 15.10
C ALA A 149 4.32 -9.80 13.99
N LEU A 150 4.40 -8.79 13.09
CA LEU A 150 3.53 -8.70 11.92
C LEU A 150 3.70 -9.91 11.00
N LEU A 151 4.92 -10.29 10.65
CA LEU A 151 5.20 -11.43 9.77
C LEU A 151 4.71 -12.75 10.38
N ARG A 152 4.85 -12.94 11.70
CA ARG A 152 4.37 -14.13 12.40
C ARG A 152 2.84 -14.20 12.54
N SER A 153 2.15 -13.09 12.38
CA SER A 153 0.68 -13.04 12.41
C SER A 153 0.05 -13.40 11.05
N VAL A 154 0.85 -13.54 9.99
CA VAL A 154 0.36 -13.90 8.64
C VAL A 154 0.21 -15.41 8.53
N PRO A 155 -0.97 -15.92 8.10
CA PRO A 155 -1.15 -17.35 7.84
C PRO A 155 -0.26 -17.79 6.66
N VAL A 156 0.59 -18.79 6.88
CA VAL A 156 1.35 -19.43 5.80
C VAL A 156 0.56 -20.61 5.27
N LEU A 157 0.16 -20.57 4.01
CA LEU A 157 -0.55 -21.66 3.35
C LEU A 157 0.36 -22.91 3.31
N GLY A 158 -0.19 -24.05 3.77
CA GLY A 158 0.50 -25.34 3.68
C GLY A 158 1.17 -25.84 4.97
N LEU A 159 1.21 -25.07 6.06
CA LEU A 159 1.79 -25.52 7.33
C LEU A 159 0.79 -26.27 8.25
N GLY A 160 -0.43 -26.54 7.80
CA GLY A 160 -1.45 -27.33 8.52
C GLY A 160 -2.06 -26.63 9.74
N ASP A 161 -3.03 -27.30 10.37
CA ASP A 161 -3.83 -26.77 11.50
C ASP A 161 -3.04 -26.49 12.80
N ASN A 162 -1.75 -26.78 12.84
CA ASN A 162 -0.89 -26.67 14.03
C ASN A 162 -0.16 -25.33 14.17
N GLN A 163 -0.27 -24.39 13.22
CA GLN A 163 0.35 -23.10 13.36
C GLN A 163 -0.56 -22.17 14.18
N LYS A 164 -0.24 -22.04 15.47
CA LYS A 164 -0.85 -21.02 16.32
C LYS A 164 -0.39 -19.65 15.81
N LEU A 165 -1.30 -18.90 15.19
CA LEU A 165 -0.99 -17.53 14.78
C LEU A 165 -0.60 -16.72 16.03
N GLU A 166 0.57 -16.09 15.99
CA GLU A 166 1.00 -15.20 17.06
C GLU A 166 0.25 -13.87 16.91
N THR A 167 -0.46 -13.48 17.95
CA THR A 167 -1.09 -12.16 18.02
C THR A 167 -0.15 -11.18 18.72
N ILE A 168 -0.09 -9.94 18.22
CA ILE A 168 0.64 -8.87 18.91
C ILE A 168 -0.09 -8.56 20.23
N PRO A 169 0.56 -8.74 21.39
CA PRO A 169 -0.10 -8.50 22.68
C PRO A 169 -0.39 -7.02 22.91
N GLY A 170 -1.39 -6.73 23.73
CA GLY A 170 -1.74 -5.38 24.14
C GLY A 170 -2.66 -4.64 23.17
N VAL A 171 -2.88 -3.36 23.43
CA VAL A 171 -3.74 -2.48 22.64
C VAL A 171 -2.86 -1.44 21.94
N THR A 172 -3.16 -1.14 20.69
CA THR A 172 -2.51 -0.04 19.97
C THR A 172 -2.87 1.27 20.67
N PRO A 173 -1.89 2.07 21.12
CA PRO A 173 -2.15 3.33 21.80
C PRO A 173 -2.79 4.34 20.84
N ASN A 174 -3.43 5.37 21.40
CA ASN A 174 -3.93 6.48 20.59
C ASN A 174 -2.74 7.30 20.07
N PRO A 175 -2.66 7.60 18.75
CA PRO A 175 -1.57 8.40 18.18
C PRO A 175 -1.42 9.81 18.78
N VAL A 176 -2.48 10.34 19.38
CA VAL A 176 -2.48 11.67 20.01
C VAL A 176 -1.76 11.67 21.37
N ASP A 177 -1.71 10.52 22.04
CA ASP A 177 -1.19 10.36 23.40
C ASP A 177 0.21 9.70 23.41
N LEU A 178 0.98 9.81 22.33
CA LEU A 178 2.29 9.20 22.20
C LEU A 178 3.27 9.80 23.22
N LYS A 179 3.80 8.94 24.07
CA LYS A 179 4.87 9.25 25.04
C LYS A 179 6.23 9.27 24.34
N GLU A 180 7.23 9.80 25.03
CA GLU A 180 8.64 9.62 24.64
C GLU A 180 9.00 8.13 24.67
N GLY A 181 9.98 7.75 23.84
CA GLY A 181 10.46 6.38 23.75
C GLY A 181 10.02 5.66 22.47
N CYS A 182 10.03 4.34 22.54
CA CYS A 182 9.59 3.47 21.45
C CYS A 182 8.08 3.27 21.52
N GLU A 183 7.37 3.55 20.45
CA GLU A 183 5.90 3.44 20.36
C GLU A 183 5.42 1.99 20.53
N PHE A 184 6.29 1.03 20.23
CA PHE A 184 6.03 -0.40 20.38
C PHE A 184 6.39 -0.94 21.76
N ALA A 185 7.00 -0.13 22.66
CA ALA A 185 7.57 -0.61 23.94
C ALA A 185 6.59 -1.45 24.78
N ASP A 186 5.32 -1.04 24.90
CA ASP A 186 4.33 -1.73 25.72
C ASP A 186 3.83 -3.06 25.11
N ARG A 187 4.08 -3.29 23.83
CA ARG A 187 3.73 -4.49 23.07
C ARG A 187 4.94 -5.35 22.72
N CYS A 188 6.15 -4.89 23.06
CA CYS A 188 7.42 -5.50 22.67
C CYS A 188 7.86 -6.55 23.71
N SER A 189 8.03 -7.80 23.27
CA SER A 189 8.60 -8.87 24.11
C SER A 189 10.08 -8.68 24.48
N GLU A 190 10.79 -7.84 23.69
CA GLU A 190 12.21 -7.53 23.88
C GLU A 190 12.40 -6.13 24.50
N CYS A 191 11.38 -5.56 25.17
CA CYS A 191 11.43 -4.21 25.71
C CYS A 191 12.47 -4.06 26.83
N MET A 192 13.32 -3.06 26.71
CA MET A 192 14.27 -2.65 27.74
C MET A 192 13.76 -1.38 28.44
N GLU A 193 14.23 -1.10 29.68
CA GLU A 193 13.87 0.12 30.40
C GLU A 193 14.18 1.40 29.59
N LYS A 194 15.30 1.41 28.89
CA LYS A 194 15.73 2.52 28.00
C LYS A 194 14.78 2.75 26.82
N CYS A 195 13.97 1.74 26.42
CA CYS A 195 13.00 1.89 25.32
C CYS A 195 11.81 2.79 25.70
N ARG A 196 11.57 3.01 27.00
CA ARG A 196 10.42 3.77 27.51
C ARG A 196 10.69 5.28 27.64
N ARG A 197 11.89 5.75 27.30
CA ARG A 197 12.31 7.12 27.52
C ARG A 197 13.16 7.64 26.36
N GLY A 198 13.06 8.95 26.13
CA GLY A 198 13.91 9.65 25.19
C GLY A 198 13.66 9.31 23.72
N LYS A 199 14.55 9.78 22.88
CA LYS A 199 14.46 9.61 21.43
C LYS A 199 15.11 8.28 21.00
N ILE A 200 14.40 7.47 20.23
CA ILE A 200 14.93 6.24 19.67
C ILE A 200 15.62 6.57 18.33
N PRO A 201 16.93 6.35 18.19
CA PRO A 201 17.63 6.55 16.92
C PRO A 201 17.36 5.42 15.92
N THR A 202 17.67 5.70 14.67
CA THR A 202 17.68 4.70 13.59
C THR A 202 19.12 4.23 13.37
N PHE A 203 19.31 2.93 13.26
CA PHE A 203 20.59 2.27 13.00
C PHE A 203 20.55 1.60 11.62
N GLU A 204 21.67 1.59 10.92
CA GLU A 204 21.85 0.79 9.73
C GLU A 204 22.47 -0.56 10.14
N VAL A 205 21.71 -1.64 9.98
CA VAL A 205 22.12 -2.99 10.42
C VAL A 205 22.82 -3.78 9.30
N SER A 206 22.52 -3.44 8.06
CA SER A 206 23.23 -3.84 6.86
C SER A 206 23.07 -2.74 5.81
N ILE A 207 23.75 -2.84 4.68
CA ILE A 207 23.70 -1.82 3.61
C ILE A 207 22.25 -1.63 3.14
N GLY A 208 21.70 -0.44 3.37
CA GLY A 208 20.32 -0.09 3.01
C GLY A 208 19.25 -0.56 4.00
N HIS A 209 19.56 -1.47 4.92
CA HIS A 209 18.64 -1.97 5.93
C HIS A 209 18.73 -1.13 7.21
N LYS A 210 17.67 -0.41 7.53
CA LYS A 210 17.60 0.54 8.64
C LYS A 210 16.54 0.11 9.65
N VAL A 211 16.88 0.20 10.93
CA VAL A 211 15.99 -0.18 12.04
C VAL A 211 16.00 0.87 13.15
N ARG A 212 14.82 1.23 13.65
CA ARG A 212 14.65 2.17 14.75
C ARG A 212 14.42 1.40 16.07
N CYS A 213 15.48 0.80 16.59
CA CYS A 213 15.43 -0.03 17.80
C CYS A 213 16.70 0.04 18.63
N LEU A 214 16.57 0.28 19.95
CA LEU A 214 17.71 0.36 20.88
C LEU A 214 18.46 -0.96 21.10
N LYS A 215 17.96 -2.08 20.60
CA LYS A 215 18.68 -3.36 20.57
C LYS A 215 20.00 -3.27 19.77
N TYR A 216 20.05 -2.35 18.81
CA TYR A 216 21.21 -2.14 17.92
C TYR A 216 22.10 -0.97 18.38
N LEU A 217 21.83 -0.39 19.55
CA LEU A 217 22.74 0.56 20.17
C LEU A 217 24.00 -0.18 20.59
N GLN A 218 25.11 0.12 19.93
CA GLN A 218 26.44 -0.31 20.38
C GLN A 218 26.84 0.52 21.60
N ASP A 219 27.27 -0.13 22.66
CA ASP A 219 27.79 0.52 23.90
C ASP A 219 29.09 1.27 23.62
#